data_3d1175ea9ea868b93743a6be92ba4b18
#
_entry.id   3d1175ea9ea868b93743a6be92ba4b18
#
_cell.length_a   1.000
_cell.length_b   1.000
_cell.length_c   1.000
_cell.angle_alpha   90.00
_cell.angle_beta   90.00
_cell.angle_gamma   90.00
#
_symmetry.space_group_name_H-M   'P 1'
#
loop_
_entity.id
_entity.type
_entity.pdbx_description
1 polymer ?
#
loop_
_entity_poly.entity_id
_entity_poly.type
_entity_poly.pdbx_seq_one_letter_code
_entity_poly.pdbx_strand_id
1 'polypeptide(L)' 'MVENPEIGGQYWFVTDIWECFCPVPVTIVAVNEEYGAFLVRWDIGESEYFEQYEGVWPNELYETQAGAAAECRRRNALP' A
#
# COMPACT_ATOMS: atom_id res chain seq x y z
N MET A 1 -0.15 5.49 -9.67
CA MET A 1 -0.25 4.08 -10.06
C MET A 1 1.14 3.55 -10.41
N VAL A 2 1.49 2.40 -9.90
CA VAL A 2 2.76 1.73 -10.20
C VAL A 2 2.51 0.72 -11.31
N GLU A 3 3.23 0.85 -12.42
CA GLU A 3 3.01 -0.02 -13.58
C GLU A 3 3.66 -1.40 -13.43
N ASN A 4 4.87 -1.43 -12.91
CA ASN A 4 5.63 -2.68 -12.76
C ASN A 4 6.26 -2.78 -11.37
N PRO A 5 5.45 -3.08 -10.35
CA PRO A 5 6.01 -3.24 -9.01
C PRO A 5 7.04 -4.37 -8.96
N GLU A 6 8.14 -4.14 -8.26
CA GLU A 6 9.22 -5.11 -8.13
C GLU A 6 9.24 -5.73 -6.73
N ILE A 7 9.54 -7.03 -6.65
CA ILE A 7 9.73 -7.69 -5.36
C ILE A 7 10.91 -7.03 -4.65
N GLY A 8 10.71 -6.67 -3.38
CA GLY A 8 11.66 -5.90 -2.60
C GLY A 8 11.52 -4.39 -2.75
N GLY A 9 10.70 -3.93 -3.71
CA GLY A 9 10.45 -2.52 -3.91
C GLY A 9 9.56 -1.94 -2.82
N GLN A 10 9.76 -0.66 -2.53
CA GLN A 10 8.99 0.07 -1.54
C GLN A 10 8.04 1.04 -2.22
N TYR A 11 6.78 0.98 -1.83
CA TYR A 11 5.71 1.78 -2.41
C TYR A 11 4.79 2.27 -1.30
N TRP A 12 3.73 2.97 -1.68
CA TRP A 12 2.72 3.48 -0.75
C TRP A 12 1.38 2.89 -1.08
N PHE A 13 0.63 2.52 -0.05
CA PHE A 13 -0.70 1.96 -0.14
C PHE A 13 -1.67 2.85 0.62
N VAL A 14 -2.87 3.02 0.11
CA VAL A 14 -3.90 3.83 0.74
C VAL A 14 -4.95 2.90 1.35
N THR A 15 -5.14 3.00 2.64
CA THR A 15 -6.12 2.21 3.36
C THR A 15 -6.75 3.03 4.48
N ASP A 16 -7.90 2.60 4.97
CA ASP A 16 -8.53 3.28 6.08
C ASP A 16 -7.98 2.76 7.41
N ILE A 17 -7.53 3.68 8.24
CA ILE A 17 -7.07 3.41 9.59
C ILE A 17 -7.78 4.40 10.49
N TRP A 18 -8.45 3.90 11.52
CA TRP A 18 -9.15 4.76 12.49
C TRP A 18 -10.13 5.73 11.82
N GLU A 19 -10.95 5.21 10.93
CA GLU A 19 -12.02 5.95 10.25
C GLU A 19 -11.55 6.99 9.23
N CYS A 20 -10.26 7.04 8.91
CA CYS A 20 -9.78 7.90 7.83
C CYS A 20 -8.79 7.16 6.94
N PHE A 21 -8.69 7.59 5.69
CA PHE A 21 -7.72 7.04 4.76
C PHE A 21 -6.35 7.62 5.03
N CYS A 22 -5.35 6.75 5.09
CA CYS A 22 -3.96 7.12 5.37
C CYS A 22 -3.02 6.44 4.39
N PRO A 23 -1.91 7.11 4.01
CA PRO A 23 -0.87 6.46 3.24
C PRO A 23 -0.03 5.55 4.14
N VAL A 24 0.23 4.36 3.68
CA VAL A 24 1.00 3.35 4.42
C VAL A 24 2.19 2.93 3.57
N PRO A 25 3.42 3.02 4.09
CA PRO A 25 4.57 2.48 3.37
C PRO A 25 4.54 0.97 3.39
N VAL A 26 4.80 0.37 2.24
CA VAL A 26 4.76 -1.09 2.08
C VAL A 26 5.96 -1.57 1.28
N THR A 27 6.35 -2.81 1.52
CA THR A 27 7.36 -3.51 0.73
C THR A 27 6.72 -4.71 0.05
N ILE A 28 6.99 -4.88 -1.23
CA ILE A 28 6.49 -6.05 -1.96
C ILE A 28 7.33 -7.27 -1.58
N VAL A 29 6.68 -8.29 -1.08
CA VAL A 29 7.36 -9.51 -0.62
C VAL A 29 7.13 -10.70 -1.54
N ALA A 30 6.06 -10.71 -2.32
CA ALA A 30 5.77 -11.80 -3.24
C ALA A 30 4.79 -11.34 -4.32
N VAL A 31 4.69 -12.11 -5.40
CA VAL A 31 3.72 -11.90 -6.45
C VAL A 31 2.96 -13.21 -6.70
N ASN A 32 1.65 -13.09 -6.85
CA ASN A 32 0.84 -14.18 -7.34
C ASN A 32 0.67 -14.04 -8.84
N GLU A 33 1.45 -14.79 -9.60
CA GLU A 33 1.48 -14.71 -11.07
C GLU A 33 0.16 -15.13 -11.72
N GLU A 34 -0.59 -16.01 -11.05
CA GLU A 34 -1.87 -16.48 -11.57
C GLU A 34 -2.91 -15.37 -11.62
N TYR A 35 -2.94 -14.53 -10.59
CA TYR A 35 -3.94 -13.47 -10.48
C TYR A 35 -3.38 -12.07 -10.74
N GLY A 36 -2.05 -11.93 -10.83
CA GLY A 36 -1.42 -10.63 -10.98
C GLY A 36 -1.47 -9.75 -9.72
N ALA A 37 -1.77 -10.34 -8.58
CA ALA A 37 -1.80 -9.64 -7.31
C ALA A 37 -0.44 -9.71 -6.62
N PHE A 38 -0.16 -8.71 -5.80
CA PHE A 38 1.08 -8.64 -5.02
C PHE A 38 0.78 -8.81 -3.54
N LEU A 39 1.68 -9.49 -2.85
CA LEU A 39 1.66 -9.56 -1.39
C LEU A 39 2.61 -8.50 -0.88
N VAL A 40 2.10 -7.60 -0.05
CA VAL A 40 2.90 -6.52 0.53
C VAL A 40 2.94 -6.68 2.04
N ARG A 41 4.06 -6.25 2.63
CA ARG A 41 4.20 -6.11 4.07
C ARG A 41 4.10 -4.63 4.40
N TRP A 42 3.30 -4.30 5.41
CA TRP A 42 3.21 -2.93 5.91
C TRP A 42 4.47 -2.59 6.70
N ASP A 43 5.10 -1.48 6.34
CA ASP A 43 6.33 -1.01 6.99
C ASP A 43 6.01 0.10 7.99
N ILE A 44 4.98 -0.10 8.80
CA ILE A 44 4.60 0.84 9.85
C ILE A 44 4.67 0.19 11.22
N GLY A 45 4.99 0.99 12.21
CA GLY A 45 5.06 0.55 13.60
C GLY A 45 6.43 -0.04 13.94
N GLU A 46 6.73 0.00 15.23
CA GLU A 46 7.99 -0.54 15.76
C GLU A 46 7.85 -1.99 16.17
N SER A 47 6.87 -2.66 15.63
CA SER A 47 6.45 -3.91 16.21
C SER A 47 7.19 -5.09 15.63
N GLU A 48 8.10 -5.64 16.38
CA GLU A 48 8.64 -6.96 16.13
C GLU A 48 7.54 -8.04 16.22
N TYR A 49 6.36 -7.64 16.71
CA TYR A 49 5.24 -8.54 16.98
C TYR A 49 4.11 -8.42 15.95
N PHE A 50 4.18 -7.44 15.06
CA PHE A 50 3.12 -7.19 14.09
C PHE A 50 3.68 -7.06 12.69
N GLU A 51 3.79 -8.19 11.99
CA GLU A 51 3.96 -8.15 10.55
C GLU A 51 2.56 -8.23 9.94
N GLN A 52 2.13 -7.17 9.28
CA GLN A 52 0.86 -7.18 8.58
C GLN A 52 1.10 -7.31 7.09
N TYR A 53 0.51 -8.34 6.51
CA TYR A 53 0.58 -8.61 5.08
C TYR A 53 -0.78 -8.39 4.45
N GLU A 54 -0.77 -7.94 3.21
CA GLU A 54 -2.01 -7.71 2.47
C GLU A 54 -1.80 -7.98 0.99
N GLY A 55 -2.81 -8.58 0.36
CA GLY A 55 -2.82 -8.73 -1.10
C GLY A 55 -3.33 -7.46 -1.75
N VAL A 56 -2.60 -6.93 -2.72
CA VAL A 56 -2.97 -5.71 -3.41
C VAL A 56 -2.80 -5.87 -4.91
N TRP A 57 -3.54 -5.06 -5.66
CA TRP A 57 -3.36 -4.94 -7.10
C TRP A 57 -2.38 -3.81 -7.41
N PRO A 58 -1.64 -3.86 -8.54
CA PRO A 58 -0.69 -2.80 -8.87
C PRO A 58 -1.30 -1.41 -8.91
N ASN A 59 -2.57 -1.29 -9.30
CA ASN A 59 -3.25 0.00 -9.38
C ASN A 59 -3.61 0.59 -8.01
N GLU A 60 -3.43 -0.18 -6.94
CA GLU A 60 -3.64 0.28 -5.57
C GLU A 60 -2.36 0.86 -4.95
N LEU A 61 -1.23 0.77 -5.65
CA LEU A 61 0.05 1.23 -5.17
C LEU A 61 0.40 2.61 -5.75
N TYR A 62 1.14 3.38 -4.99
CA TYR A 62 1.62 4.71 -5.36
C TYR A 62 3.13 4.75 -5.22
N GLU A 63 3.81 5.40 -6.15
CA GLU A 63 5.27 5.52 -6.13
C GLU A 63 5.77 6.48 -5.07
N THR A 64 4.96 7.49 -4.72
CA THR A 64 5.35 8.54 -3.79
C THR A 64 4.34 8.69 -2.68
N GLN A 65 4.82 9.15 -1.52
CA GLN A 65 3.97 9.50 -0.41
C GLN A 65 2.98 10.62 -0.79
N ALA A 66 3.47 11.59 -1.54
CA ALA A 66 2.63 12.73 -1.97
C ALA A 66 1.45 12.27 -2.82
N GLY A 67 1.67 11.32 -3.74
CA GLY A 67 0.59 10.76 -4.56
C GLY A 67 -0.43 10.01 -3.70
N ALA A 68 0.03 9.19 -2.78
CA ALA A 68 -0.85 8.47 -1.85
C ALA A 68 -1.61 9.43 -0.95
N ALA A 69 -0.93 10.46 -0.43
CA ALA A 69 -1.56 11.45 0.44
C ALA A 69 -2.65 12.25 -0.30
N ALA A 70 -2.43 12.56 -1.57
CA ALA A 70 -3.43 13.24 -2.39
C ALA A 70 -4.70 12.40 -2.54
N GLU A 71 -4.54 11.09 -2.77
CA GLU A 71 -5.68 10.17 -2.85
C GLU A 71 -6.39 10.05 -1.51
N CYS A 72 -5.65 10.03 -0.41
CA CYS A 72 -6.25 10.01 0.93
C CYS A 72 -7.12 11.25 1.16
N ARG A 73 -6.62 12.43 0.79
CA ARG A 73 -7.40 13.67 0.92
C ARG A 73 -8.67 13.61 0.08
N ARG A 74 -8.58 13.10 -1.13
CA ARG A 74 -9.73 12.94 -2.01
C ARG A 74 -10.79 12.02 -1.38
N ARG A 75 -10.37 10.86 -0.89
CA ARG A 75 -11.30 9.89 -0.29
C ARG A 75 -11.87 10.38 1.03
N ASN A 76 -11.07 11.06 1.86
CA ASN A 76 -11.54 11.60 3.15
C ASN A 76 -12.53 12.76 2.96
N ALA A 77 -12.50 13.42 1.82
CA ALA A 77 -13.42 14.52 1.50
C ALA A 77 -14.77 14.03 0.95
N LEU A 78 -14.88 12.76 0.57
CA LEU A 78 -16.13 12.21 0.06
C LEU A 78 -17.14 12.04 1.19
N PRO A 79 -18.44 12.34 0.96
CA PRO A 79 -19.47 12.15 1.98
C PRO A 79 -19.74 10.67 2.28
#